data_fc3f9c049d4fef0f1604e959ffa919b2
#
_entry.id   fc3f9c049d4fef0f1604e959ffa919b2
#
_cell.length_a   1.000
_cell.length_b   1.000
_cell.length_c   1.000
_cell.angle_alpha   90.00
_cell.angle_beta   90.00
_cell.angle_gamma   90.00
#
_symmetry.space_group_name_H-M   'P 1'
#
loop_
_entity.id
_entity.type
_entity.pdbx_description
1 polymer ?
#
loop_
_entity_poly.entity_id
_entity_poly.type
_entity_poly.pdbx_seq_one_letter_code
_entity_poly.pdbx_strand_id
1 'polypeptide(L)'
;MKIAFVGLGAMGQPMARWLLLQGFNVAVTDANADLAASFGTNWAATAEEASAGADILITMLPNGKIVRDVLLGSGNAANALAPDAVVVDMSSSDAAGTVLLGAELSARGIRLVDAPVSGGVVLAGQGKLALMVGGSDDSAFEKVEPVLEALSGKLLRVGKLGAGHAAKAINNAVAACNFAILSEGLELGRRFGLDGSVLLEVVNGSTGRSGVSEGLFPAQVLGERYALGFALALMTKDVGLADGLRSDLGLELPMLEQTLAQYRAALDALGNGADFTEFHKFVQQSSGD
;
A
#
# COMPACT_ATOMS: atom_id res chain seq x y z
N MET A 1 -14.53 0.52 -22.53
CA MET A 1 -13.34 0.91 -21.76
C MET A 1 -12.51 -0.33 -21.51
N LYS A 2 -11.27 -0.36 -21.94
CA LYS A 2 -10.30 -1.46 -21.75
C LYS A 2 -9.33 -1.08 -20.63
N ILE A 3 -9.11 -1.99 -19.71
CA ILE A 3 -8.22 -1.80 -18.57
C ILE A 3 -7.02 -2.74 -18.72
N ALA A 4 -5.82 -2.23 -18.57
CA ALA A 4 -4.61 -3.02 -18.32
C ALA A 4 -4.37 -3.05 -16.81
N PHE A 5 -4.07 -4.21 -16.24
CA PHE A 5 -3.73 -4.36 -14.82
C PHE A 5 -2.37 -5.06 -14.69
N VAL A 6 -1.39 -4.37 -14.15
CA VAL A 6 0.00 -4.83 -14.03
C VAL A 6 0.37 -5.01 -12.56
N GLY A 7 0.77 -6.23 -12.21
CA GLY A 7 1.14 -6.63 -10.86
C GLY A 7 0.03 -7.40 -10.16
N LEU A 8 0.20 -8.73 -10.08
CA LEU A 8 -0.76 -9.68 -9.53
C LEU A 8 -0.25 -10.34 -8.23
N GLY A 9 0.49 -9.57 -7.43
CA GLY A 9 0.88 -9.99 -6.09
C GLY A 9 -0.33 -10.14 -5.15
N ALA A 10 -0.08 -10.25 -3.85
CA ALA A 10 -1.10 -10.51 -2.84
C ALA A 10 -2.31 -9.55 -2.91
N MET A 11 -2.09 -8.28 -3.25
CA MET A 11 -3.15 -7.28 -3.39
C MET A 11 -3.71 -7.22 -4.82
N GLY A 12 -2.85 -7.24 -5.84
CA GLY A 12 -3.28 -7.04 -7.23
C GLY A 12 -4.14 -8.17 -7.77
N GLN A 13 -3.83 -9.42 -7.43
CA GLN A 13 -4.61 -10.57 -7.90
C GLN A 13 -6.09 -10.50 -7.47
N PRO A 14 -6.44 -10.31 -6.18
CA PRO A 14 -7.84 -10.17 -5.79
C PRO A 14 -8.51 -8.92 -6.37
N MET A 15 -7.80 -7.80 -6.55
CA MET A 15 -8.34 -6.59 -7.17
C MET A 15 -8.68 -6.84 -8.66
N ALA A 16 -7.77 -7.44 -9.43
CA ALA A 16 -7.99 -7.76 -10.83
C ALA A 16 -9.16 -8.75 -11.02
N ARG A 17 -9.24 -9.80 -10.18
CA ARG A 17 -10.37 -10.74 -10.19
C ARG A 17 -11.68 -10.07 -9.86
N TRP A 18 -11.70 -9.14 -8.91
CA TRP A 18 -12.89 -8.38 -8.55
C TRP A 18 -13.38 -7.54 -9.72
N LEU A 19 -12.49 -6.81 -10.40
CA LEU A 19 -12.86 -6.03 -11.59
C LEU A 19 -13.43 -6.91 -12.70
N LEU A 20 -12.86 -8.07 -12.95
CA LEU A 20 -13.40 -9.05 -13.91
C LEU A 20 -14.80 -9.52 -13.51
N LEU A 21 -15.05 -9.80 -12.23
CA LEU A 21 -16.35 -10.18 -11.69
C LEU A 21 -17.38 -9.06 -11.82
N GLN A 22 -16.97 -7.80 -11.75
CA GLN A 22 -17.82 -6.64 -11.98
C GLN A 22 -18.08 -6.36 -13.48
N GLY A 23 -17.55 -7.20 -14.38
CA GLY A 23 -17.79 -7.10 -15.82
C GLY A 23 -16.88 -6.12 -16.55
N PHE A 24 -15.81 -5.63 -15.94
CA PHE A 24 -14.82 -4.81 -16.63
C PHE A 24 -14.00 -5.65 -17.64
N ASN A 25 -13.65 -5.05 -18.76
CA ASN A 25 -12.74 -5.63 -19.74
C ASN A 25 -11.29 -5.41 -19.29
N VAL A 26 -10.70 -6.40 -18.64
CA VAL A 26 -9.36 -6.30 -18.02
C VAL A 26 -8.39 -7.28 -18.67
N ALA A 27 -7.28 -6.76 -19.19
CA ALA A 27 -6.10 -7.54 -19.53
C ALA A 27 -5.10 -7.47 -18.36
N VAL A 28 -4.56 -8.58 -17.94
CA VAL A 28 -3.69 -8.68 -16.76
C VAL A 28 -2.32 -9.20 -17.11
N THR A 29 -1.30 -8.78 -16.36
CA THR A 29 0.06 -9.32 -16.46
C THR A 29 0.82 -9.23 -15.15
N ASP A 30 1.78 -10.10 -14.97
CA ASP A 30 2.74 -10.10 -13.85
C ASP A 30 4.09 -10.66 -14.32
N ALA A 31 5.15 -10.36 -13.59
CA ALA A 31 6.46 -10.97 -13.82
C ALA A 31 6.45 -12.50 -13.56
N ASN A 32 5.54 -12.97 -12.69
CA ASN A 32 5.34 -14.40 -12.46
C ASN A 32 4.37 -14.99 -13.50
N ALA A 33 4.92 -15.59 -14.56
CA ALA A 33 4.15 -16.21 -15.63
C ALA A 33 3.30 -17.42 -15.19
N ASP A 34 3.57 -18.02 -14.03
CA ASP A 34 2.76 -19.14 -13.49
C ASP A 34 1.32 -18.75 -13.22
N LEU A 35 1.06 -17.45 -13.07
CA LEU A 35 -0.29 -16.90 -12.89
C LEU A 35 -1.14 -16.92 -14.16
N ALA A 36 -0.54 -17.12 -15.34
CA ALA A 36 -1.23 -17.09 -16.63
C ALA A 36 -2.44 -18.04 -16.66
N ALA A 37 -2.25 -19.29 -16.22
CA ALA A 37 -3.32 -20.29 -16.21
C ALA A 37 -4.54 -19.87 -15.38
N SER A 38 -4.34 -19.03 -14.36
CA SER A 38 -5.40 -18.57 -13.45
C SER A 38 -6.23 -17.43 -14.00
N PHE A 39 -5.77 -16.78 -15.09
CA PHE A 39 -6.47 -15.66 -15.75
C PHE A 39 -6.89 -15.99 -17.19
N GLY A 40 -6.40 -17.09 -17.78
CA GLY A 40 -6.82 -17.57 -19.10
C GLY A 40 -6.67 -16.50 -20.18
N THR A 41 -7.76 -16.23 -20.92
CA THR A 41 -7.78 -15.26 -22.04
C THR A 41 -7.56 -13.80 -21.62
N ASN A 42 -7.63 -13.48 -20.34
CA ASN A 42 -7.34 -12.14 -19.83
C ASN A 42 -5.84 -11.90 -19.59
N TRP A 43 -5.02 -12.96 -19.65
CA TRP A 43 -3.58 -12.85 -19.48
C TRP A 43 -2.88 -12.29 -20.73
N ALA A 44 -1.96 -11.36 -20.51
CA ALA A 44 -1.00 -10.90 -21.50
C ALA A 44 0.43 -11.25 -21.04
N ALA A 45 1.31 -11.60 -21.97
CA ALA A 45 2.67 -12.04 -21.63
C ALA A 45 3.57 -10.89 -21.15
N THR A 46 3.26 -9.65 -21.56
CA THR A 46 4.03 -8.46 -21.20
C THR A 46 3.14 -7.30 -20.80
N ALA A 47 3.71 -6.32 -20.10
CA ALA A 47 3.00 -5.10 -19.74
C ALA A 47 2.61 -4.28 -20.99
N GLU A 48 3.43 -4.30 -22.04
CA GLU A 48 3.12 -3.68 -23.32
C GLU A 48 1.91 -4.33 -23.99
N GLU A 49 1.85 -5.68 -24.05
CA GLU A 49 0.70 -6.40 -24.60
C GLU A 49 -0.58 -6.15 -23.81
N ALA A 50 -0.52 -6.17 -22.47
CA ALA A 50 -1.66 -5.86 -21.62
C ALA A 50 -2.20 -4.45 -21.92
N SER A 51 -1.29 -3.49 -22.11
CA SER A 51 -1.57 -2.08 -22.32
C SER A 51 -2.03 -1.74 -23.75
N ALA A 52 -1.92 -2.66 -24.72
CA ALA A 52 -2.24 -2.39 -26.11
C ALA A 52 -3.66 -1.85 -26.29
N GLY A 53 -3.79 -0.56 -26.60
CA GLY A 53 -5.05 0.14 -26.75
C GLY A 53 -5.91 0.25 -25.46
N ALA A 54 -5.30 0.13 -24.29
CA ALA A 54 -6.01 0.30 -23.02
C ALA A 54 -6.31 1.78 -22.73
N ASP A 55 -7.51 2.05 -22.25
CA ASP A 55 -7.96 3.38 -21.81
C ASP A 55 -7.43 3.73 -20.42
N ILE A 56 -7.26 2.72 -19.58
CA ILE A 56 -6.76 2.82 -18.21
C ILE A 56 -5.69 1.76 -18.00
N LEU A 57 -4.56 2.14 -17.40
CA LEU A 57 -3.55 1.21 -16.94
C LEU A 57 -3.44 1.34 -15.43
N ILE A 58 -3.66 0.24 -14.71
CA ILE A 58 -3.51 0.15 -13.27
C ILE A 58 -2.18 -0.56 -12.96
N THR A 59 -1.38 0.03 -12.08
CA THR A 59 -0.19 -0.60 -11.52
C THR A 59 -0.40 -0.92 -10.04
N MET A 60 -0.05 -2.15 -9.63
CA MET A 60 -0.06 -2.60 -8.24
C MET A 60 1.24 -3.37 -7.96
N LEU A 61 2.33 -2.62 -7.81
CA LEU A 61 3.71 -3.07 -7.88
C LEU A 61 4.46 -2.78 -6.55
N PRO A 62 5.62 -3.40 -6.30
CA PRO A 62 6.33 -3.25 -5.03
C PRO A 62 6.76 -1.83 -4.67
N ASN A 63 7.11 -0.99 -5.66
CA ASN A 63 7.59 0.38 -5.45
C ASN A 63 7.55 1.21 -6.74
N GLY A 64 7.73 2.54 -6.60
CA GLY A 64 7.70 3.50 -7.71
C GLY A 64 8.79 3.33 -8.76
N LYS A 65 9.95 2.75 -8.41
CA LYS A 65 11.01 2.44 -9.39
C LYS A 65 10.55 1.37 -10.37
N ILE A 66 9.92 0.32 -9.86
CA ILE A 66 9.34 -0.76 -10.69
C ILE A 66 8.17 -0.22 -11.50
N VAL A 67 7.32 0.63 -10.93
CA VAL A 67 6.24 1.31 -11.66
C VAL A 67 6.82 2.10 -12.85
N ARG A 68 7.85 2.91 -12.62
CA ARG A 68 8.51 3.68 -13.68
C ARG A 68 9.12 2.79 -14.75
N ASP A 69 9.79 1.69 -14.37
CA ASP A 69 10.40 0.76 -15.33
C ASP A 69 9.35 0.06 -16.19
N VAL A 70 8.24 -0.38 -15.60
CA VAL A 70 7.11 -0.97 -16.34
C VAL A 70 6.49 0.02 -17.33
N LEU A 71 6.36 1.28 -16.95
CA LEU A 71 5.72 2.30 -17.80
C LEU A 71 6.65 2.84 -18.88
N LEU A 72 7.87 3.21 -18.53
CA LEU A 72 8.77 4.02 -19.36
C LEU A 72 10.12 3.33 -19.66
N GLY A 73 10.43 2.25 -18.96
CA GLY A 73 11.65 1.46 -19.10
C GLY A 73 11.44 0.22 -19.96
N SER A 74 11.94 -0.92 -19.47
CA SER A 74 11.90 -2.19 -20.19
C SER A 74 10.49 -2.71 -20.43
N GLY A 75 9.52 -2.36 -19.59
CA GLY A 75 8.12 -2.76 -19.72
C GLY A 75 7.36 -2.05 -20.84
N ASN A 76 7.80 -0.85 -21.24
CA ASN A 76 7.31 -0.04 -22.37
C ASN A 76 5.78 0.14 -22.45
N ALA A 77 5.08 -0.06 -21.32
CA ALA A 77 3.61 -0.14 -21.28
C ALA A 77 2.94 1.18 -21.73
N ALA A 78 3.55 2.32 -21.42
CA ALA A 78 3.00 3.64 -21.76
C ALA A 78 2.87 3.86 -23.27
N ASN A 79 3.75 3.30 -24.09
CA ASN A 79 3.73 3.50 -25.54
C ASN A 79 2.60 2.70 -26.23
N ALA A 80 2.03 1.70 -25.56
CA ALA A 80 0.97 0.86 -26.10
C ALA A 80 -0.45 1.35 -25.73
N LEU A 81 -0.55 2.34 -24.86
CA LEU A 81 -1.83 2.89 -24.39
C LEU A 81 -2.64 3.57 -25.49
N ALA A 82 -3.94 3.62 -25.34
CA ALA A 82 -4.81 4.43 -26.19
C ALA A 82 -4.51 5.94 -26.03
N PRO A 83 -4.83 6.77 -27.04
CA PRO A 83 -4.81 8.22 -26.84
C PRO A 83 -5.68 8.62 -25.63
N ASP A 84 -5.24 9.64 -24.89
CA ASP A 84 -5.90 10.14 -23.68
C ASP A 84 -6.04 9.10 -22.54
N ALA A 85 -5.26 8.03 -22.56
CA ALA A 85 -5.25 7.05 -21.48
C ALA A 85 -4.86 7.67 -20.14
N VAL A 86 -5.32 7.04 -19.06
CA VAL A 86 -4.95 7.39 -17.69
C VAL A 86 -4.24 6.23 -17.04
N VAL A 87 -3.06 6.48 -16.49
CA VAL A 87 -2.36 5.56 -15.60
C VAL A 87 -2.85 5.80 -14.17
N VAL A 88 -3.18 4.73 -13.46
CA VAL A 88 -3.54 4.72 -12.04
C VAL A 88 -2.51 3.91 -11.27
N ASP A 89 -1.63 4.59 -10.53
CA ASP A 89 -0.69 3.89 -9.66
C ASP A 89 -1.31 3.64 -8.28
N MET A 90 -1.66 2.38 -8.02
CA MET A 90 -2.22 1.91 -6.75
C MET A 90 -1.15 1.30 -5.84
N SER A 91 0.11 1.36 -6.23
CA SER A 91 1.27 0.88 -5.47
C SER A 91 1.51 1.76 -4.22
N SER A 92 2.48 1.36 -3.39
CA SER A 92 3.04 2.23 -2.34
C SER A 92 4.37 2.81 -2.85
N SER A 93 4.27 3.98 -3.46
CA SER A 93 5.37 4.70 -4.12
C SER A 93 5.74 5.97 -3.34
N ASP A 94 6.93 6.52 -3.58
CA ASP A 94 7.30 7.82 -3.05
C ASP A 94 6.56 8.96 -3.78
N ALA A 95 6.15 9.98 -3.02
CA ALA A 95 5.32 11.05 -3.55
C ALA A 95 6.08 11.94 -4.55
N ALA A 96 7.38 12.20 -4.31
CA ALA A 96 8.20 13.03 -5.19
C ALA A 96 8.47 12.33 -6.53
N GLY A 97 8.81 11.03 -6.50
CA GLY A 97 8.97 10.21 -7.71
C GLY A 97 7.69 10.11 -8.51
N THR A 98 6.53 10.06 -7.85
CA THR A 98 5.22 10.07 -8.51
C THR A 98 4.98 11.37 -9.28
N VAL A 99 5.32 12.51 -8.70
CA VAL A 99 5.22 13.83 -9.38
C VAL A 99 6.15 13.88 -10.60
N LEU A 100 7.38 13.41 -10.47
CA LEU A 100 8.33 13.33 -11.57
C LEU A 100 7.84 12.40 -12.68
N LEU A 101 7.37 11.21 -12.33
CA LEU A 101 6.79 10.26 -13.28
C LEU A 101 5.58 10.85 -14.01
N GLY A 102 4.73 11.58 -13.30
CA GLY A 102 3.60 12.28 -13.89
C GLY A 102 4.00 13.32 -14.94
N ALA A 103 5.08 14.07 -14.68
CA ALA A 103 5.62 15.01 -15.65
C ALA A 103 6.18 14.31 -16.92
N GLU A 104 6.88 13.17 -16.74
CA GLU A 104 7.40 12.37 -17.85
C GLU A 104 6.26 11.76 -18.71
N LEU A 105 5.19 11.29 -18.08
CA LEU A 105 4.01 10.75 -18.78
C LEU A 105 3.21 11.85 -19.48
N SER A 106 3.05 13.00 -18.82
CA SER A 106 2.36 14.16 -19.40
C SER A 106 3.03 14.67 -20.67
N ALA A 107 4.38 14.64 -20.73
CA ALA A 107 5.13 14.98 -21.96
C ALA A 107 4.82 14.02 -23.14
N ARG A 108 4.19 12.87 -22.86
CA ARG A 108 3.72 11.87 -23.85
C ARG A 108 2.20 11.89 -24.04
N GLY A 109 1.50 12.88 -23.47
CA GLY A 109 0.04 12.98 -23.52
C GLY A 109 -0.71 11.99 -22.62
N ILE A 110 -0.02 11.35 -21.65
CA ILE A 110 -0.59 10.38 -20.72
C ILE A 110 -0.76 11.05 -19.36
N ARG A 111 -1.91 10.88 -18.75
CA ARG A 111 -2.22 11.40 -17.41
C ARG A 111 -1.93 10.35 -16.34
N LEU A 112 -1.51 10.79 -15.17
CA LEU A 112 -1.25 9.92 -14.01
C LEU A 112 -2.15 10.35 -12.84
N VAL A 113 -2.72 9.34 -12.18
CA VAL A 113 -3.44 9.44 -10.90
C VAL A 113 -2.76 8.47 -9.94
N ASP A 114 -2.45 8.91 -8.74
CA ASP A 114 -1.99 8.03 -7.67
C ASP A 114 -3.16 7.67 -6.74
N ALA A 115 -3.37 6.38 -6.54
CA ALA A 115 -4.51 5.87 -5.79
C ALA A 115 -4.13 4.69 -4.87
N PRO A 116 -3.16 4.85 -3.97
CA PRO A 116 -2.77 3.79 -3.06
C PRO A 116 -3.94 3.34 -2.18
N VAL A 117 -3.84 2.08 -1.73
CA VAL A 117 -4.92 1.36 -1.08
C VAL A 117 -4.65 1.04 0.39
N SER A 118 -5.72 0.91 1.16
CA SER A 118 -5.71 0.37 2.52
C SER A 118 -6.90 -0.58 2.72
N GLY A 119 -6.70 -1.67 3.50
CA GLY A 119 -7.78 -2.64 3.79
C GLY A 119 -7.33 -4.10 3.72
N GLY A 120 -6.18 -4.38 3.11
CA GLY A 120 -5.62 -5.73 3.00
C GLY A 120 -6.33 -6.61 1.97
N VAL A 121 -5.85 -7.84 1.85
CA VAL A 121 -6.21 -8.81 0.80
C VAL A 121 -7.71 -9.14 0.78
N VAL A 122 -8.31 -9.29 1.98
CA VAL A 122 -9.72 -9.67 2.09
C VAL A 122 -10.64 -8.58 1.51
N LEU A 123 -10.41 -7.31 1.89
CA LEU A 123 -11.21 -6.20 1.37
C LEU A 123 -10.93 -5.91 -0.10
N ALA A 124 -9.70 -6.20 -0.59
CA ALA A 124 -9.36 -6.13 -2.01
C ALA A 124 -10.23 -7.05 -2.86
N GLY A 125 -10.46 -8.30 -2.42
CA GLY A 125 -11.32 -9.27 -3.10
C GLY A 125 -12.82 -8.99 -2.99
N GLN A 126 -13.22 -7.95 -2.24
CA GLN A 126 -14.61 -7.55 -2.04
C GLN A 126 -14.94 -6.16 -2.60
N GLY A 127 -13.98 -5.47 -3.22
CA GLY A 127 -14.14 -4.09 -3.67
C GLY A 127 -14.42 -3.10 -2.54
N LYS A 128 -13.81 -3.31 -1.36
CA LYS A 128 -14.06 -2.51 -0.16
C LYS A 128 -12.81 -1.81 0.37
N LEU A 129 -11.84 -1.57 -0.49
CA LEU A 129 -10.62 -0.86 -0.10
C LEU A 129 -10.90 0.60 0.25
N ALA A 130 -10.09 1.19 1.11
CA ALA A 130 -10.00 2.63 1.22
C ALA A 130 -8.96 3.14 0.22
N LEU A 131 -9.36 4.02 -0.68
CA LEU A 131 -8.51 4.62 -1.70
C LEU A 131 -8.20 6.08 -1.35
N MET A 132 -6.94 6.47 -1.47
CA MET A 132 -6.44 7.83 -1.27
C MET A 132 -6.01 8.38 -2.62
N VAL A 133 -6.86 9.16 -3.27
CA VAL A 133 -6.67 9.56 -4.68
C VAL A 133 -6.02 10.93 -4.77
N GLY A 134 -4.82 10.97 -5.37
CA GLY A 134 -4.09 12.16 -5.74
C GLY A 134 -4.17 12.40 -7.24
N GLY A 135 -4.43 13.65 -7.62
CA GLY A 135 -4.55 14.09 -9.01
C GLY A 135 -5.33 15.38 -9.10
N SER A 136 -4.87 16.31 -9.91
CA SER A 136 -5.51 17.63 -10.06
C SER A 136 -6.30 17.78 -11.37
N ASP A 137 -6.28 16.76 -12.22
CA ASP A 137 -7.02 16.75 -13.48
C ASP A 137 -8.38 16.06 -13.26
N ASP A 138 -9.44 16.86 -13.22
CA ASP A 138 -10.81 16.36 -13.02
C ASP A 138 -11.25 15.42 -14.15
N SER A 139 -10.84 15.65 -15.38
CA SER A 139 -11.19 14.78 -16.51
C SER A 139 -10.48 13.42 -16.44
N ALA A 140 -9.26 13.38 -15.91
CA ALA A 140 -8.58 12.12 -15.63
C ALA A 140 -9.29 11.36 -14.51
N PHE A 141 -9.71 12.05 -13.45
CA PHE A 141 -10.45 11.44 -12.35
C PHE A 141 -11.80 10.89 -12.82
N GLU A 142 -12.61 11.67 -13.52
CA GLU A 142 -13.90 11.23 -14.07
C GLU A 142 -13.78 9.96 -14.92
N LYS A 143 -12.70 9.84 -15.70
CA LYS A 143 -12.43 8.64 -16.52
C LYS A 143 -12.16 7.40 -15.69
N VAL A 144 -11.44 7.52 -14.56
CA VAL A 144 -11.05 6.38 -13.71
C VAL A 144 -12.02 6.11 -12.58
N GLU A 145 -12.87 7.07 -12.21
CA GLU A 145 -13.79 7.00 -11.08
C GLU A 145 -14.63 5.72 -11.05
N PRO A 146 -15.27 5.25 -12.15
CA PRO A 146 -16.06 4.02 -12.11
C PRO A 146 -15.25 2.78 -11.72
N VAL A 147 -13.97 2.75 -12.08
CA VAL A 147 -13.07 1.64 -11.75
C VAL A 147 -12.60 1.74 -10.29
N LEU A 148 -12.31 2.95 -9.83
CA LEU A 148 -11.92 3.19 -8.44
C LEU A 148 -13.08 2.93 -7.49
N GLU A 149 -14.30 3.33 -7.84
CA GLU A 149 -15.52 3.02 -7.08
C GLU A 149 -15.76 1.53 -6.96
N ALA A 150 -15.58 0.77 -8.06
CA ALA A 150 -15.73 -0.68 -8.04
C ALA A 150 -14.73 -1.37 -7.09
N LEU A 151 -13.56 -0.77 -6.86
CA LEU A 151 -12.53 -1.30 -5.94
C LEU A 151 -12.68 -0.80 -4.50
N SER A 152 -13.54 0.20 -4.24
CA SER A 152 -13.53 0.93 -2.99
C SER A 152 -14.81 0.79 -2.15
N GLY A 153 -14.64 0.65 -0.84
CA GLY A 153 -15.67 0.96 0.15
C GLY A 153 -15.60 2.41 0.63
N LYS A 154 -14.45 3.08 0.39
CA LYS A 154 -14.24 4.49 0.74
C LYS A 154 -13.22 5.10 -0.22
N LEU A 155 -13.64 6.08 -0.99
CA LEU A 155 -12.79 6.84 -1.91
C LEU A 155 -12.60 8.26 -1.38
N LEU A 156 -11.35 8.68 -1.24
CA LEU A 156 -10.98 10.01 -0.73
C LEU A 156 -10.09 10.71 -1.75
N ARG A 157 -10.55 11.80 -2.35
CA ARG A 157 -9.68 12.73 -3.09
C ARG A 157 -8.88 13.56 -2.09
N VAL A 158 -7.56 13.36 -2.06
CA VAL A 158 -6.69 13.92 -1.01
C VAL A 158 -5.83 15.09 -1.49
N GLY A 159 -5.83 15.39 -2.77
CA GLY A 159 -5.10 16.54 -3.31
C GLY A 159 -4.53 16.32 -4.70
N LYS A 160 -3.47 17.07 -5.01
CA LYS A 160 -2.75 16.97 -6.28
C LYS A 160 -2.00 15.65 -6.43
N LEU A 161 -1.45 15.40 -7.61
CA LEU A 161 -0.63 14.21 -7.90
C LEU A 161 0.50 14.05 -6.86
N GLY A 162 0.64 12.84 -6.35
CA GLY A 162 1.53 12.46 -5.26
C GLY A 162 0.90 12.57 -3.85
N ALA A 163 -0.24 13.28 -3.71
CA ALA A 163 -0.90 13.43 -2.40
C ALA A 163 -1.48 12.10 -1.88
N GLY A 164 -1.92 11.21 -2.74
CA GLY A 164 -2.38 9.87 -2.35
C GLY A 164 -1.24 9.06 -1.74
N HIS A 165 -0.10 8.97 -2.42
CA HIS A 165 1.08 8.29 -1.90
C HIS A 165 1.60 8.91 -0.60
N ALA A 166 1.64 10.25 -0.52
CA ALA A 166 1.99 10.94 0.73
C ALA A 166 1.03 10.59 1.87
N ALA A 167 -0.28 10.66 1.62
CA ALA A 167 -1.30 10.31 2.63
C ALA A 167 -1.18 8.85 3.09
N LYS A 168 -0.92 7.92 2.15
CA LYS A 168 -0.70 6.51 2.48
C LYS A 168 0.55 6.30 3.33
N ALA A 169 1.68 6.90 2.98
CA ALA A 169 2.91 6.80 3.74
C ALA A 169 2.75 7.37 5.16
N ILE A 170 2.12 8.53 5.30
CA ILE A 170 1.82 9.15 6.59
C ILE A 170 0.90 8.25 7.43
N ASN A 171 -0.18 7.72 6.83
CA ASN A 171 -1.09 6.82 7.56
C ASN A 171 -0.36 5.58 8.09
N ASN A 172 0.50 4.96 7.28
CA ASN A 172 1.23 3.77 7.69
C ASN A 172 2.30 4.09 8.74
N ALA A 173 2.97 5.25 8.66
CA ALA A 173 3.88 5.72 9.70
C ALA A 173 3.17 5.94 11.04
N VAL A 174 1.98 6.55 11.04
CA VAL A 174 1.16 6.72 12.25
C VAL A 174 0.74 5.36 12.82
N ALA A 175 0.30 4.43 11.98
CA ALA A 175 -0.06 3.08 12.42
C ALA A 175 1.14 2.31 12.99
N ALA A 176 2.32 2.43 12.38
CA ALA A 176 3.55 1.83 12.85
C ALA A 176 3.98 2.42 14.21
N CYS A 177 3.93 3.73 14.37
CA CYS A 177 4.23 4.39 15.65
C CYS A 177 3.26 3.93 16.76
N ASN A 178 1.95 3.88 16.46
CA ASN A 178 0.94 3.38 17.39
C ASN A 178 1.19 1.92 17.78
N PHE A 179 1.62 1.08 16.83
CA PHE A 179 1.93 -0.31 17.11
C PHE A 179 3.18 -0.46 17.99
N ALA A 180 4.22 0.31 17.70
CA ALA A 180 5.47 0.31 18.46
C ALA A 180 5.23 0.74 19.91
N ILE A 181 4.63 1.91 20.14
CA ILE A 181 4.41 2.43 21.50
C ILE A 181 3.45 1.55 22.31
N LEU A 182 2.44 0.96 21.66
CA LEU A 182 1.54 0.04 22.35
C LEU A 182 2.23 -1.29 22.70
N SER A 183 3.15 -1.78 21.86
CA SER A 183 3.98 -2.95 22.17
C SER A 183 4.84 -2.71 23.39
N GLU A 184 5.50 -1.56 23.47
CA GLU A 184 6.29 -1.16 24.64
C GLU A 184 5.42 -0.97 25.89
N GLY A 185 4.24 -0.35 25.75
CA GLY A 185 3.29 -0.15 26.84
C GLY A 185 2.77 -1.45 27.43
N LEU A 186 2.46 -2.45 26.58
CA LEU A 186 2.05 -3.79 27.06
C LEU A 186 3.20 -4.53 27.74
N GLU A 187 4.42 -4.44 27.22
CA GLU A 187 5.58 -5.03 27.86
C GLU A 187 5.89 -4.38 29.20
N LEU A 188 5.81 -3.04 29.31
CA LEU A 188 5.93 -2.32 30.56
C LEU A 188 4.87 -2.76 31.58
N GLY A 189 3.61 -2.87 31.14
CA GLY A 189 2.50 -3.36 31.96
C GLY A 189 2.73 -4.79 32.46
N ARG A 190 3.15 -5.69 31.57
CA ARG A 190 3.49 -7.08 31.91
C ARG A 190 4.56 -7.15 33.00
N ARG A 191 5.61 -6.36 32.90
CA ARG A 191 6.68 -6.30 33.92
C ARG A 191 6.23 -5.70 35.24
N PHE A 192 5.27 -4.80 35.20
CA PHE A 192 4.64 -4.27 36.41
C PHE A 192 3.67 -5.27 37.05
N GLY A 193 3.24 -6.32 36.33
CA GLY A 193 2.29 -7.31 36.79
C GLY A 193 0.83 -7.06 36.39
N LEU A 194 0.60 -6.19 35.38
CA LEU A 194 -0.72 -6.00 34.80
C LEU A 194 -1.04 -7.11 33.80
N ASP A 195 -2.30 -7.53 33.77
CA ASP A 195 -2.82 -8.40 32.72
C ASP A 195 -2.92 -7.61 31.40
N GLY A 196 -2.40 -8.17 30.30
CA GLY A 196 -2.34 -7.50 29.01
C GLY A 196 -3.71 -7.21 28.41
N SER A 197 -4.71 -8.08 28.63
CA SER A 197 -6.08 -7.87 28.15
C SER A 197 -6.75 -6.73 28.90
N VAL A 198 -6.60 -6.68 30.22
CA VAL A 198 -7.12 -5.62 31.07
C VAL A 198 -6.45 -4.27 30.74
N LEU A 199 -5.12 -4.26 30.53
CA LEU A 199 -4.41 -3.05 30.12
C LEU A 199 -4.91 -2.54 28.76
N LEU A 200 -5.14 -3.46 27.81
CA LEU A 200 -5.68 -3.07 26.51
C LEU A 200 -7.11 -2.51 26.60
N GLU A 201 -7.95 -3.04 27.49
CA GLU A 201 -9.28 -2.45 27.78
C GLU A 201 -9.17 -1.04 28.34
N VAL A 202 -8.20 -0.77 29.23
CA VAL A 202 -7.93 0.61 29.73
C VAL A 202 -7.52 1.54 28.61
N VAL A 203 -6.61 1.11 27.72
CA VAL A 203 -6.17 1.87 26.56
C VAL A 203 -7.35 2.20 25.64
N ASN A 204 -8.17 1.18 25.31
CA ASN A 204 -9.29 1.33 24.39
C ASN A 204 -10.48 2.12 25.00
N GLY A 205 -10.63 2.11 26.31
CA GLY A 205 -11.61 2.91 27.04
C GLY A 205 -11.19 4.36 27.27
N SER A 206 -9.97 4.75 26.86
CA SER A 206 -9.36 6.03 27.17
C SER A 206 -8.73 6.68 25.92
N THR A 207 -7.93 7.73 26.13
CA THR A 207 -7.30 8.52 25.06
C THR A 207 -6.19 7.79 24.28
N GLY A 208 -5.71 6.65 24.78
CA GLY A 208 -4.73 5.81 24.08
C GLY A 208 -5.29 4.99 22.92
N ARG A 209 -6.61 5.02 22.74
CA ARG A 209 -7.32 4.25 21.70
C ARG A 209 -6.85 4.61 20.30
N SER A 210 -6.68 3.57 19.47
CA SER A 210 -6.35 3.70 18.06
C SER A 210 -6.90 2.50 17.27
N GLY A 211 -6.97 2.59 15.93
CA GLY A 211 -7.33 1.45 15.09
C GLY A 211 -6.40 0.24 15.28
N VAL A 212 -5.16 0.49 15.68
CA VAL A 212 -4.19 -0.56 16.03
C VAL A 212 -4.58 -1.26 17.33
N SER A 213 -4.91 -0.50 18.39
CA SER A 213 -5.27 -1.06 19.69
C SER A 213 -6.61 -1.80 19.67
N GLU A 214 -7.57 -1.32 18.88
CA GLU A 214 -8.90 -1.95 18.75
C GLU A 214 -8.90 -3.16 17.81
N GLY A 215 -8.16 -3.08 16.69
CA GLY A 215 -8.22 -4.07 15.62
C GLY A 215 -7.09 -5.09 15.63
N LEU A 216 -5.85 -4.65 15.69
CA LEU A 216 -4.70 -5.53 15.50
C LEU A 216 -4.27 -6.25 16.78
N PHE A 217 -4.15 -5.53 17.88
CA PHE A 217 -3.62 -6.12 19.12
C PHE A 217 -4.46 -7.25 19.68
N PRO A 218 -5.80 -7.18 19.79
CA PRO A 218 -6.59 -8.29 20.27
C PRO A 218 -6.42 -9.56 19.43
N ALA A 219 -6.47 -9.40 18.11
CA ALA A 219 -6.47 -10.53 17.19
C ALA A 219 -5.09 -11.14 16.96
N GLN A 220 -4.05 -10.32 16.91
CA GLN A 220 -2.73 -10.75 16.46
C GLN A 220 -1.73 -10.89 17.59
N VAL A 221 -1.76 -10.00 18.58
CA VAL A 221 -0.80 -9.99 19.70
C VAL A 221 -1.32 -10.78 20.88
N LEU A 222 -2.46 -10.41 21.47
CA LEU A 222 -3.04 -11.18 22.59
C LEU A 222 -3.50 -12.57 22.16
N GLY A 223 -3.95 -12.72 20.93
CA GLY A 223 -4.29 -14.02 20.34
C GLY A 223 -3.09 -14.83 19.84
N GLU A 224 -1.87 -14.33 19.98
CA GLU A 224 -0.59 -14.95 19.58
C GLU A 224 -0.56 -15.47 18.13
N ARG A 225 -1.33 -14.85 17.22
CA ARG A 225 -1.44 -15.31 15.83
C ARG A 225 -0.29 -14.84 14.96
N TYR A 226 0.08 -13.57 15.07
CA TYR A 226 1.13 -12.92 14.29
C TYR A 226 1.06 -13.22 12.77
N ALA A 227 -0.14 -13.19 12.24
CA ALA A 227 -0.46 -13.60 10.87
C ALA A 227 -1.47 -12.63 10.22
N LEU A 228 -1.13 -11.33 10.24
CA LEU A 228 -1.93 -10.30 9.57
C LEU A 228 -1.87 -10.43 8.04
N GLY A 229 -0.80 -11.05 7.53
CA GLY A 229 -0.54 -11.15 6.09
C GLY A 229 0.08 -9.88 5.51
N PHE A 230 0.70 -9.05 6.35
CA PHE A 230 1.46 -7.87 5.93
C PHE A 230 2.88 -7.96 6.48
N ALA A 231 3.86 -8.08 5.57
CA ALA A 231 5.25 -8.31 5.97
C ALA A 231 5.84 -7.10 6.71
N LEU A 232 6.68 -7.37 7.72
CA LEU A 232 7.45 -6.36 8.45
C LEU A 232 8.31 -5.51 7.51
N ALA A 233 8.91 -6.13 6.50
CA ALA A 233 9.69 -5.44 5.47
C ALA A 233 8.86 -4.40 4.68
N LEU A 234 7.58 -4.68 4.41
CA LEU A 234 6.70 -3.74 3.73
C LEU A 234 6.31 -2.57 4.63
N MET A 235 6.04 -2.82 5.93
CA MET A 235 5.79 -1.74 6.88
C MET A 235 7.03 -0.87 7.06
N THR A 236 8.21 -1.47 7.19
CA THR A 236 9.49 -0.74 7.29
C THR A 236 9.73 0.14 6.05
N LYS A 237 9.44 -0.38 4.85
CA LYS A 237 9.49 0.38 3.60
C LYS A 237 8.53 1.56 3.65
N ASP A 238 7.28 1.34 4.07
CA ASP A 238 6.24 2.39 4.07
C ASP A 238 6.55 3.50 5.08
N VAL A 239 7.09 3.17 6.27
CA VAL A 239 7.62 4.17 7.21
C VAL A 239 8.80 4.93 6.59
N GLY A 240 9.66 4.22 5.84
CA GLY A 240 10.76 4.84 5.09
C GLY A 240 10.29 5.81 4.00
N LEU A 241 9.14 5.58 3.36
CA LEU A 241 8.54 6.53 2.41
C LEU A 241 8.09 7.83 3.11
N ALA A 242 7.52 7.71 4.32
CA ALA A 242 7.16 8.89 5.12
C ALA A 242 8.40 9.67 5.58
N ASP A 243 9.47 8.98 5.96
CA ASP A 243 10.75 9.60 6.32
C ASP A 243 11.42 10.28 5.11
N GLY A 244 11.34 9.67 3.94
CA GLY A 244 11.78 10.30 2.68
C GLY A 244 11.04 11.61 2.42
N LEU A 245 9.71 11.61 2.55
CA LEU A 245 8.89 12.82 2.42
C LEU A 245 9.28 13.88 3.46
N ARG A 246 9.52 13.50 4.72
CA ARG A 246 10.05 14.38 5.76
C ARG A 246 11.35 15.05 5.32
N SER A 247 12.27 14.24 4.79
CA SER A 247 13.59 14.72 4.33
C SER A 247 13.45 15.69 3.18
N ASP A 248 12.63 15.38 2.18
CA ASP A 248 12.39 16.25 1.00
C ASP A 248 11.79 17.61 1.39
N LEU A 249 11.04 17.65 2.50
CA LEU A 249 10.46 18.88 3.04
C LEU A 249 11.36 19.59 4.04
N GLY A 250 12.53 19.05 4.38
CA GLY A 250 13.48 19.62 5.33
C GLY A 250 12.94 19.68 6.77
N LEU A 251 12.07 18.74 7.17
CA LEU A 251 11.46 18.71 8.49
C LEU A 251 12.26 17.86 9.48
N GLU A 252 12.26 18.25 10.75
CA GLU A 252 12.76 17.46 11.87
C GLU A 252 11.57 16.83 12.61
N LEU A 253 11.41 15.50 12.48
CA LEU A 253 10.31 14.74 13.09
C LEU A 253 10.87 13.54 13.87
N PRO A 254 11.39 13.75 15.09
CA PRO A 254 12.17 12.75 15.82
C PRO A 254 11.38 11.46 16.12
N MET A 255 10.06 11.53 16.33
CA MET A 255 9.24 10.33 16.55
C MET A 255 9.18 9.44 15.31
N LEU A 256 9.08 10.02 14.11
CA LEU A 256 9.09 9.28 12.85
C LEU A 256 10.46 8.63 12.61
N GLU A 257 11.53 9.39 12.85
CA GLU A 257 12.92 8.90 12.70
C GLU A 257 13.20 7.72 13.67
N GLN A 258 12.79 7.86 14.93
CA GLN A 258 12.94 6.79 15.92
C GLN A 258 12.08 5.57 15.56
N THR A 259 10.84 5.77 15.11
CA THR A 259 9.97 4.69 14.66
C THR A 259 10.65 3.90 13.52
N LEU A 260 11.17 4.59 12.50
CA LEU A 260 11.86 3.95 11.39
C LEU A 260 13.09 3.16 11.86
N ALA A 261 13.88 3.73 12.79
CA ALA A 261 15.06 3.06 13.35
C ALA A 261 14.68 1.76 14.07
N GLN A 262 13.61 1.76 14.87
CA GLN A 262 13.08 0.57 15.55
C GLN A 262 12.59 -0.50 14.57
N TYR A 263 11.87 -0.10 13.52
CA TYR A 263 11.39 -1.04 12.50
C TYR A 263 12.52 -1.66 11.69
N ARG A 264 13.60 -0.92 11.41
CA ARG A 264 14.81 -1.46 10.78
C ARG A 264 15.51 -2.46 11.70
N ALA A 265 15.68 -2.13 12.97
CA ALA A 265 16.27 -3.05 13.94
C ALA A 265 15.44 -4.34 14.11
N ALA A 266 14.11 -4.22 14.15
CA ALA A 266 13.21 -5.37 14.19
C ALA A 266 13.33 -6.24 12.93
N LEU A 267 13.42 -5.62 11.75
CA LEU A 267 13.60 -6.33 10.48
C LEU A 267 14.93 -7.08 10.43
N ASP A 268 16.01 -6.45 10.91
CA ASP A 268 17.34 -7.07 10.98
C ASP A 268 17.35 -8.28 11.95
N ALA A 269 16.61 -8.19 13.06
CA ALA A 269 16.51 -9.25 14.05
C ALA A 269 15.61 -10.41 13.64
N LEU A 270 14.45 -10.12 13.04
CA LEU A 270 13.41 -11.10 12.73
C LEU A 270 13.45 -11.62 11.28
N GLY A 271 14.10 -10.89 10.37
CA GLY A 271 14.24 -11.24 8.96
C GLY A 271 13.04 -10.88 8.09
N ASN A 272 13.23 -11.01 6.76
CA ASN A 272 12.27 -10.57 5.74
C ASN A 272 10.95 -11.37 5.72
N GLY A 273 10.91 -12.55 6.32
CA GLY A 273 9.71 -13.40 6.37
C GLY A 273 8.75 -13.05 7.51
N ALA A 274 9.15 -12.17 8.42
CA ALA A 274 8.34 -11.80 9.57
C ALA A 274 7.07 -11.04 9.17
N ASP A 275 5.96 -11.35 9.85
CA ASP A 275 4.76 -10.53 9.79
C ASP A 275 4.97 -9.22 10.56
N PHE A 276 4.37 -8.14 10.10
CA PHE A 276 4.46 -6.83 10.76
C PHE A 276 4.14 -6.90 12.26
N THR A 277 3.18 -7.73 12.65
CA THR A 277 2.73 -7.85 14.04
C THR A 277 3.75 -8.54 14.94
N GLU A 278 4.75 -9.23 14.38
CA GLU A 278 5.87 -9.81 15.14
C GLU A 278 6.84 -8.75 15.70
N PHE A 279 6.70 -7.48 15.30
CA PHE A 279 7.40 -6.38 15.97
C PHE A 279 7.21 -6.41 17.49
N HIS A 280 6.05 -6.85 17.99
CA HIS A 280 5.83 -7.03 19.43
C HIS A 280 6.80 -8.04 20.05
N LYS A 281 7.09 -9.15 19.36
CA LYS A 281 8.10 -10.14 19.84
C LYS A 281 9.49 -9.52 19.91
N PHE A 282 9.84 -8.68 18.94
CA PHE A 282 11.12 -7.95 18.97
C PHE A 282 11.22 -7.05 20.21
N VAL A 283 10.15 -6.33 20.58
CA VAL A 283 10.11 -5.50 21.80
C VAL A 283 10.33 -6.36 23.04
N GLN A 284 9.65 -7.51 23.15
CA GLN A 284 9.83 -8.42 24.28
C GLN A 284 11.27 -8.94 24.40
N GLN A 285 11.86 -9.36 23.28
CA GLN A 285 13.27 -9.85 23.25
C GLN A 285 14.28 -8.76 23.60
N SER A 286 14.07 -7.54 23.11
CA SER A 286 14.98 -6.40 23.32
C SER A 286 14.91 -5.84 24.74
N SER A 287 13.83 -6.11 25.47
CA SER A 287 13.65 -5.61 26.83
C SER A 287 14.42 -6.40 27.89
N GLY A 288 15.07 -7.54 27.53
CA GLY A 288 15.77 -8.43 28.45
C GLY A 288 14.82 -9.19 29.39
N ASP A 289 15.32 -10.20 30.08
CA ASP A 289 14.55 -10.91 31.10
C ASP A 289 14.39 -10.10 32.41
#